data_d228bae728f8767f9bf7e49bb168e5a4
#
_entry.id   d228bae728f8767f9bf7e49bb168e5a4
#
_cell.length_a   1.000
_cell.length_b   1.000
_cell.length_c   1.000
_cell.angle_alpha   90.00
_cell.angle_beta   90.00
_cell.angle_gamma   90.00
#
_symmetry.space_group_name_H-M   'P 1'
#
loop_
_entity.id
_entity.type
_entity.pdbx_description
1 polymer ?
#
loop_
_entity_poly.entity_id
_entity_poly.type
_entity_poly.pdbx_seq_one_letter_code
_entity_poly.pdbx_strand_id
1 'polypeptide(L)'
;MSRKLLVMFMAAMLAVMALAAGCGNDKAASTEKVLKVGTNADFAPFEFQGEDGKEYQGFDMDLIRAVGQEMGYKVEISNLNFDGLIPALEAGNIDIAVSGMTINEERQKKVLFSDPYYQSGLSIIVAKDNDAIKTFKDLEGKKVAVQIGTTSAMEVKKLSNVEVKEFNSSADTFMELCAKGVDAVVNDRPVNDYYIMQSGETSVKRLDELLTSEDYGMAISKNNAELQKQVNDALKKLHENGEYDKIFAKWFEAKK
;
A
#
# COMPACT_ATOMS: atom_id res chain seq x y z
N MET A 1 -9.93 61.90 -48.55
CA MET A 1 -8.76 61.30 -47.88
C MET A 1 -7.65 61.17 -48.93
N SER A 2 -6.50 61.76 -48.70
CA SER A 2 -5.41 61.75 -49.68
C SER A 2 -4.73 60.36 -49.68
N ARG A 3 -4.29 59.89 -50.86
CA ARG A 3 -3.57 58.59 -51.04
C ARG A 3 -2.40 58.36 -50.02
N LYS A 4 -1.82 59.46 -49.53
CA LYS A 4 -0.76 59.49 -48.56
C LYS A 4 -1.23 59.06 -47.16
N LEU A 5 -2.48 59.36 -46.76
CA LEU A 5 -3.07 58.96 -45.49
C LEU A 5 -3.42 57.46 -45.46
N LEU A 6 -3.84 56.91 -46.61
CA LEU A 6 -4.18 55.45 -46.72
C LEU A 6 -2.93 54.57 -46.62
N VAL A 7 -1.80 55.06 -47.21
CA VAL A 7 -0.53 54.32 -47.14
C VAL A 7 0.06 54.31 -45.70
N MET A 8 -0.08 55.44 -44.97
CA MET A 8 0.33 55.52 -43.58
C MET A 8 -0.52 54.63 -42.65
N PHE A 9 -1.83 54.48 -42.90
CA PHE A 9 -2.69 53.60 -42.16
C PHE A 9 -2.40 52.12 -42.44
N MET A 10 -2.08 51.74 -43.69
CA MET A 10 -1.66 50.35 -44.01
C MET A 10 -0.29 49.98 -43.42
N ALA A 11 0.66 50.93 -43.39
CA ALA A 11 1.96 50.66 -42.74
C ALA A 11 1.87 50.51 -41.21
N ALA A 12 0.97 51.25 -40.57
CA ALA A 12 0.72 51.15 -39.13
C ALA A 12 0.01 49.82 -38.76
N MET A 13 -0.90 49.28 -39.59
CA MET A 13 -1.54 48.00 -39.40
C MET A 13 -0.58 46.80 -39.56
N LEU A 14 0.37 46.88 -40.50
CA LEU A 14 1.40 45.85 -40.69
C LEU A 14 2.43 45.82 -39.54
N ALA A 15 2.72 46.96 -38.92
CA ALA A 15 3.62 47.02 -37.77
C ALA A 15 3.00 46.44 -36.46
N VAL A 16 1.67 46.49 -36.31
CA VAL A 16 0.96 45.94 -35.15
C VAL A 16 0.83 44.40 -35.25
N MET A 17 0.77 43.84 -36.48
CA MET A 17 0.76 42.38 -36.66
C MET A 17 2.13 41.71 -36.44
N ALA A 18 3.24 42.44 -36.52
CA ALA A 18 4.58 41.90 -36.28
C ALA A 18 4.94 41.82 -34.78
N LEU A 19 4.21 42.50 -33.89
CA LEU A 19 4.42 42.47 -32.43
C LEU A 19 3.58 41.41 -31.72
N ALA A 20 2.65 40.73 -32.41
CA ALA A 20 1.87 39.63 -31.86
C ALA A 20 2.50 38.25 -32.11
N ALA A 21 3.64 38.13 -32.80
CA ALA A 21 4.32 36.88 -33.11
C ALA A 21 5.54 36.60 -32.22
N GLY A 22 5.68 37.29 -31.09
CA GLY A 22 6.79 37.12 -30.20
C GLY A 22 6.32 36.93 -28.74
N CYS A 23 6.18 35.73 -28.32
CA CYS A 23 6.21 35.13 -26.97
C CYS A 23 5.10 34.09 -26.80
N GLY A 24 5.03 33.14 -27.69
CA GLY A 24 4.49 31.83 -27.41
C GLY A 24 5.53 31.08 -26.60
N ASN A 25 5.59 31.30 -25.28
CA ASN A 25 6.23 30.40 -24.36
C ASN A 25 5.23 29.27 -24.19
N ASP A 26 5.18 28.37 -25.17
CA ASP A 26 4.56 27.05 -25.02
C ASP A 26 5.37 26.28 -23.98
N LYS A 27 5.15 26.66 -22.71
CA LYS A 27 5.21 25.63 -21.68
C LYS A 27 4.10 24.66 -22.08
N ALA A 28 4.45 23.63 -22.83
CA ALA A 28 3.65 22.43 -22.91
C ALA A 28 3.28 22.13 -21.46
N ALA A 29 2.00 22.27 -21.13
CA ALA A 29 1.49 21.77 -19.87
C ALA A 29 1.83 20.27 -19.89
N SER A 30 2.91 19.90 -19.23
CA SER A 30 3.19 18.50 -18.98
C SER A 30 1.99 18.03 -18.18
N THR A 31 1.08 17.32 -18.81
CA THR A 31 0.02 16.62 -18.10
C THR A 31 0.74 15.72 -17.10
N GLU A 32 0.71 16.13 -15.83
CA GLU A 32 1.34 15.40 -14.73
C GLU A 32 0.78 13.99 -14.77
N LYS A 33 1.65 13.00 -14.95
CA LYS A 33 1.23 11.61 -14.98
C LYS A 33 0.77 11.21 -13.58
N VAL A 34 -0.44 10.73 -13.46
CA VAL A 34 -1.02 10.28 -12.18
C VAL A 34 -0.88 8.78 -12.08
N LEU A 35 -0.44 8.29 -10.91
CA LEU A 35 -0.43 6.89 -10.51
C LEU A 35 -1.54 6.69 -9.47
N LYS A 36 -2.60 5.96 -9.83
CA LYS A 36 -3.70 5.65 -8.93
C LYS A 36 -3.34 4.44 -8.08
N VAL A 37 -3.20 4.65 -6.79
CA VAL A 37 -2.78 3.64 -5.82
C VAL A 37 -3.96 3.23 -4.94
N GLY A 38 -4.19 1.91 -4.82
CA GLY A 38 -5.10 1.34 -3.83
C GLY A 38 -4.32 0.82 -2.63
N THR A 39 -4.86 1.02 -1.43
CA THR A 39 -4.34 0.50 -0.17
C THR A 39 -5.49 0.17 0.75
N ASN A 40 -5.27 -0.66 1.77
CA ASN A 40 -6.20 -0.83 2.89
C ASN A 40 -5.54 -0.27 4.17
N ALA A 41 -5.84 1.00 4.47
CA ALA A 41 -5.10 1.80 5.44
C ALA A 41 -5.50 1.49 6.90
N ASP A 42 -5.33 0.23 7.33
CA ASP A 42 -5.52 -0.25 8.69
C ASP A 42 -4.47 -1.29 9.14
N PHE A 43 -3.31 -1.29 8.47
CA PHE A 43 -2.26 -2.31 8.61
C PHE A 43 -0.92 -1.69 9.05
N ALA A 44 -0.93 -0.99 10.20
CA ALA A 44 0.28 -0.37 10.74
C ALA A 44 1.36 -1.42 11.11
N PRO A 45 2.66 -1.13 10.84
CA PRO A 45 3.24 0.15 10.43
C PRO A 45 3.33 0.36 8.91
N PHE A 46 2.71 -0.48 8.07
CA PHE A 46 2.82 -0.42 6.61
C PHE A 46 1.91 0.67 6.02
N GLU A 47 0.62 0.64 6.33
CA GLU A 47 -0.35 1.62 5.87
C GLU A 47 -1.47 1.82 6.90
N PHE A 48 -1.67 3.05 7.29
CA PHE A 48 -2.72 3.44 8.24
C PHE A 48 -3.10 4.89 8.07
N GLN A 49 -4.26 5.24 8.59
CA GLN A 49 -4.72 6.62 8.57
C GLN A 49 -4.01 7.41 9.67
N GLY A 50 -3.44 8.57 9.31
CA GLY A 50 -2.83 9.47 10.27
C GLY A 50 -3.85 10.02 11.28
N GLU A 51 -3.36 10.51 12.41
CA GLU A 51 -4.22 11.00 13.52
C GLU A 51 -5.17 12.14 13.13
N ASP A 52 -4.79 12.96 12.15
CA ASP A 52 -5.62 14.04 11.64
C ASP A 52 -6.70 13.57 10.63
N GLY A 53 -6.69 12.30 10.26
CA GLY A 53 -7.63 11.69 9.32
C GLY A 53 -7.49 12.15 7.87
N LYS A 54 -6.41 12.90 7.54
CA LYS A 54 -6.24 13.51 6.20
C LYS A 54 -5.28 12.75 5.31
N GLU A 55 -4.23 12.17 5.88
CA GLU A 55 -3.18 11.51 5.14
C GLU A 55 -3.03 10.06 5.55
N TYR A 56 -2.70 9.22 4.58
CA TYR A 56 -2.28 7.86 4.83
C TYR A 56 -0.77 7.85 5.10
N GLN A 57 -0.37 7.16 6.15
CA GLN A 57 1.00 7.05 6.66
C GLN A 57 1.42 5.57 6.70
N GLY A 58 2.71 5.33 6.84
CA GLY A 58 3.26 4.00 6.96
C GLY A 58 4.40 3.77 5.96
N PHE A 59 5.05 2.64 6.14
CA PHE A 59 6.18 2.23 5.30
C PHE A 59 5.78 2.13 3.82
N ASP A 60 4.67 1.46 3.52
CA ASP A 60 4.14 1.29 2.17
C ASP A 60 3.79 2.63 1.53
N MET A 61 3.24 3.55 2.33
CA MET A 61 2.86 4.88 1.87
C MET A 61 4.06 5.76 1.54
N ASP A 62 5.10 5.71 2.35
CA ASP A 62 6.35 6.42 2.06
C ASP A 62 7.06 5.80 0.85
N LEU A 63 7.10 4.45 0.78
CA LEU A 63 7.75 3.74 -0.32
C LEU A 63 7.07 4.02 -1.66
N ILE A 64 5.74 3.96 -1.75
CA ILE A 64 5.05 4.21 -3.03
C ILE A 64 5.16 5.67 -3.48
N ARG A 65 5.20 6.62 -2.54
CA ARG A 65 5.47 8.03 -2.88
C ARG A 65 6.87 8.20 -3.45
N ALA A 66 7.89 7.54 -2.87
CA ALA A 66 9.25 7.57 -3.38
C ALA A 66 9.36 6.89 -4.76
N VAL A 67 8.71 5.75 -4.96
CA VAL A 67 8.60 5.06 -6.26
C VAL A 67 7.94 5.99 -7.30
N GLY A 68 6.82 6.61 -6.96
CA GLY A 68 6.12 7.54 -7.85
C GLY A 68 7.00 8.73 -8.23
N GLN A 69 7.71 9.31 -7.27
CA GLN A 69 8.65 10.41 -7.51
C GLN A 69 9.76 10.00 -8.46
N GLU A 70 10.38 8.81 -8.24
CA GLU A 70 11.45 8.29 -9.11
C GLU A 70 10.97 8.05 -10.54
N MET A 71 9.71 7.64 -10.71
CA MET A 71 9.06 7.43 -12.00
C MET A 71 8.53 8.71 -12.65
N GLY A 72 8.50 9.84 -11.94
CA GLY A 72 7.91 11.10 -12.41
C GLY A 72 6.38 11.10 -12.44
N TYR A 73 5.74 10.37 -11.54
CA TYR A 73 4.29 10.33 -11.35
C TYR A 73 3.86 11.07 -10.08
N LYS A 74 2.70 11.70 -10.13
CA LYS A 74 1.96 12.10 -8.95
C LYS A 74 1.19 10.89 -8.42
N VAL A 75 1.39 10.58 -7.15
CA VAL A 75 0.70 9.47 -6.49
C VAL A 75 -0.63 9.94 -5.92
N GLU A 76 -1.74 9.26 -6.27
CA GLU A 76 -3.06 9.47 -5.70
C GLU A 76 -3.52 8.17 -5.03
N ILE A 77 -3.70 8.23 -3.69
CA ILE A 77 -3.98 7.05 -2.86
C ILE A 77 -5.47 7.00 -2.53
N SER A 78 -6.06 5.82 -2.74
CA SER A 78 -7.45 5.51 -2.37
C SER A 78 -7.47 4.36 -1.37
N ASN A 79 -8.25 4.51 -0.29
CA ASN A 79 -8.46 3.45 0.69
C ASN A 79 -9.61 2.54 0.24
N LEU A 80 -9.35 1.24 0.20
CA LEU A 80 -10.29 0.18 -0.20
C LEU A 80 -10.21 -0.95 0.82
N ASN A 81 -11.20 -1.82 0.88
CA ASN A 81 -11.05 -3.08 1.61
C ASN A 81 -10.00 -3.96 0.93
N PHE A 82 -9.23 -4.71 1.73
CA PHE A 82 -8.10 -5.51 1.23
C PHE A 82 -8.49 -6.49 0.12
N ASP A 83 -9.60 -7.20 0.31
CA ASP A 83 -10.16 -8.14 -0.67
C ASP A 83 -10.67 -7.47 -1.95
N GLY A 84 -10.92 -6.16 -1.91
CA GLY A 84 -11.31 -5.33 -3.05
C GLY A 84 -10.15 -4.84 -3.92
N LEU A 85 -8.90 -4.92 -3.46
CA LEU A 85 -7.73 -4.36 -4.17
C LEU A 85 -7.46 -5.05 -5.51
N ILE A 86 -7.42 -6.38 -5.56
CA ILE A 86 -7.21 -7.13 -6.81
C ILE A 86 -8.38 -6.91 -7.79
N PRO A 87 -9.65 -7.02 -7.39
CA PRO A 87 -10.77 -6.62 -8.25
C PRO A 87 -10.67 -5.19 -8.81
N ALA A 88 -10.20 -4.23 -8.00
CA ALA A 88 -10.03 -2.84 -8.46
C ALA A 88 -8.92 -2.70 -9.52
N LEU A 89 -7.83 -3.48 -9.41
CA LEU A 89 -6.79 -3.59 -10.44
C LEU A 89 -7.32 -4.21 -11.73
N GLU A 90 -8.08 -5.30 -11.62
CA GLU A 90 -8.68 -5.98 -12.79
C GLU A 90 -9.69 -5.08 -13.52
N ALA A 91 -10.42 -4.24 -12.78
CA ALA A 91 -11.36 -3.27 -13.34
C ALA A 91 -10.71 -1.98 -13.88
N GLY A 92 -9.40 -1.77 -13.61
CA GLY A 92 -8.69 -0.55 -14.02
C GLY A 92 -9.06 0.69 -13.20
N ASN A 93 -9.65 0.51 -12.01
CA ASN A 93 -9.98 1.62 -11.09
C ASN A 93 -8.73 2.18 -10.40
N ILE A 94 -7.74 1.32 -10.16
CA ILE A 94 -6.40 1.65 -9.66
C ILE A 94 -5.35 1.05 -10.59
N ASP A 95 -4.15 1.63 -10.62
CA ASP A 95 -3.02 1.16 -11.44
C ASP A 95 -2.13 0.18 -10.67
N ILE A 96 -2.02 0.37 -9.36
CA ILE A 96 -1.18 -0.40 -8.45
C ILE A 96 -1.85 -0.51 -7.09
N ALA A 97 -1.68 -1.66 -6.42
CA ALA A 97 -2.06 -1.85 -5.03
C ALA A 97 -0.80 -2.05 -4.17
N VAL A 98 -0.69 -1.26 -3.09
CA VAL A 98 0.40 -1.34 -2.11
C VAL A 98 -0.25 -1.42 -0.73
N SER A 99 -0.18 -2.59 -0.10
CA SER A 99 -0.96 -2.88 1.11
C SER A 99 -0.47 -4.15 1.82
N GLY A 100 0.83 -4.24 2.13
CA GLY A 100 1.41 -5.43 2.75
C GLY A 100 1.03 -6.73 2.02
N MET A 101 0.87 -6.66 0.69
CA MET A 101 0.28 -7.76 -0.06
C MET A 101 1.30 -8.86 -0.35
N THR A 102 1.12 -10.03 0.25
CA THR A 102 1.95 -11.22 0.01
C THR A 102 1.88 -11.68 -1.44
N ILE A 103 3.04 -11.89 -2.04
CA ILE A 103 3.20 -12.54 -3.34
C ILE A 103 2.91 -14.02 -3.17
N ASN A 104 1.88 -14.54 -3.85
CA ASN A 104 1.59 -15.96 -3.91
C ASN A 104 1.03 -16.38 -5.27
N GLU A 105 1.04 -17.68 -5.54
CA GLU A 105 0.62 -18.24 -6.83
C GLU A 105 -0.84 -17.93 -7.19
N GLU A 106 -1.74 -17.86 -6.22
CA GLU A 106 -3.15 -17.58 -6.46
C GLU A 106 -3.34 -16.15 -6.95
N ARG A 107 -2.70 -15.19 -6.28
CA ARG A 107 -2.74 -13.77 -6.67
C ARG A 107 -2.02 -13.52 -7.99
N GLN A 108 -0.87 -14.20 -8.24
CA GLN A 108 -0.12 -14.11 -9.50
C GLN A 108 -0.90 -14.60 -10.72
N LYS A 109 -1.93 -15.41 -10.55
CA LYS A 109 -2.84 -15.77 -11.66
C LYS A 109 -3.67 -14.57 -12.14
N LYS A 110 -3.92 -13.59 -11.26
CA LYS A 110 -4.81 -12.43 -11.50
C LYS A 110 -4.04 -11.14 -11.77
N VAL A 111 -2.91 -10.93 -11.13
CA VAL A 111 -2.11 -9.69 -11.19
C VAL A 111 -0.64 -9.99 -11.42
N LEU A 112 0.13 -8.96 -11.81
CA LEU A 112 1.57 -8.94 -11.75
C LEU A 112 2.00 -8.41 -10.38
N PHE A 113 3.20 -8.76 -9.94
CA PHE A 113 3.82 -8.18 -8.74
C PHE A 113 5.14 -7.51 -9.10
N SER A 114 5.50 -6.49 -8.35
CA SER A 114 6.86 -5.98 -8.31
C SER A 114 7.83 -7.05 -7.79
N ASP A 115 9.12 -6.76 -7.85
CA ASP A 115 10.10 -7.45 -7.03
C ASP A 115 9.71 -7.29 -5.55
N PRO A 116 10.04 -8.28 -4.68
CA PRO A 116 9.76 -8.19 -3.25
C PRO A 116 10.38 -6.94 -2.64
N TYR A 117 9.61 -6.24 -1.80
CA TYR A 117 10.11 -5.05 -1.09
C TYR A 117 10.21 -5.24 0.42
N TYR A 118 9.58 -6.26 1.00
CA TYR A 118 9.62 -6.56 2.43
C TYR A 118 9.42 -8.06 2.66
N GLN A 119 10.14 -8.63 3.64
CA GLN A 119 9.96 -10.02 4.05
C GLN A 119 9.21 -10.06 5.38
N SER A 120 8.05 -10.71 5.38
CA SER A 120 7.15 -10.89 6.51
C SER A 120 6.97 -12.38 6.85
N GLY A 121 5.95 -12.67 7.62
CA GLY A 121 5.48 -14.00 7.97
C GLY A 121 4.37 -13.91 9.01
N LEU A 122 3.51 -14.91 9.03
CA LEU A 122 2.36 -14.95 9.92
C LEU A 122 2.74 -15.35 11.33
N SER A 123 2.09 -14.78 12.32
CA SER A 123 2.20 -15.11 13.73
C SER A 123 0.85 -15.06 14.42
N ILE A 124 0.78 -15.57 15.65
CA ILE A 124 -0.44 -15.69 16.44
C ILE A 124 -0.39 -14.71 17.60
N ILE A 125 -1.49 -13.99 17.84
CA ILE A 125 -1.76 -13.27 19.09
C ILE A 125 -2.86 -13.99 19.85
N VAL A 126 -2.67 -14.13 21.17
CA VAL A 126 -3.63 -14.70 22.11
C VAL A 126 -3.77 -13.81 23.34
N ALA A 127 -4.79 -14.03 24.16
CA ALA A 127 -4.87 -13.42 25.48
C ALA A 127 -3.63 -13.79 26.31
N LYS A 128 -3.14 -12.85 27.14
CA LYS A 128 -1.89 -13.01 27.91
C LYS A 128 -1.90 -14.21 28.85
N ASP A 129 -3.05 -14.52 29.39
CA ASP A 129 -3.30 -15.66 30.28
C ASP A 129 -3.64 -16.96 29.55
N ASN A 130 -3.66 -16.95 28.21
CA ASN A 130 -3.89 -18.16 27.41
C ASN A 130 -2.59 -18.97 27.30
N ASP A 131 -2.56 -20.12 27.97
CA ASP A 131 -1.46 -21.09 27.90
C ASP A 131 -1.83 -22.36 27.11
N ALA A 132 -3.06 -22.41 26.58
CA ALA A 132 -3.57 -23.55 25.82
C ALA A 132 -3.16 -23.52 24.35
N ILE A 133 -2.92 -22.32 23.78
CA ILE A 133 -2.49 -22.13 22.39
C ILE A 133 -1.01 -21.75 22.40
N LYS A 134 -0.16 -22.59 21.81
CA LYS A 134 1.29 -22.40 21.72
C LYS A 134 1.79 -22.49 20.28
N THR A 135 1.07 -23.21 19.43
CA THR A 135 1.41 -23.47 18.04
C THR A 135 0.19 -23.26 17.13
N PHE A 136 0.42 -23.20 15.83
CA PHE A 136 -0.64 -23.10 14.83
C PHE A 136 -1.64 -24.25 14.90
N LYS A 137 -1.15 -25.46 15.22
CA LYS A 137 -2.01 -26.63 15.35
C LYS A 137 -2.99 -26.54 16.52
N ASP A 138 -2.63 -25.83 17.58
CA ASP A 138 -3.49 -25.65 18.77
C ASP A 138 -4.72 -24.75 18.46
N LEU A 139 -4.78 -24.15 17.29
CA LEU A 139 -5.93 -23.41 16.80
C LEU A 139 -7.09 -24.31 16.36
N GLU A 140 -6.86 -25.62 16.17
CA GLU A 140 -7.93 -26.56 15.86
C GLU A 140 -8.98 -26.58 17.00
N GLY A 141 -10.25 -26.43 16.61
CA GLY A 141 -11.39 -26.32 17.54
C GLY A 141 -11.50 -24.97 18.26
N LYS A 142 -10.71 -23.95 17.87
CA LYS A 142 -10.73 -22.60 18.45
C LYS A 142 -11.46 -21.62 17.54
N LYS A 143 -11.82 -20.47 18.13
CA LYS A 143 -12.32 -19.30 17.40
C LYS A 143 -11.15 -18.41 17.03
N VAL A 144 -10.93 -18.20 15.75
CA VAL A 144 -9.78 -17.45 15.26
C VAL A 144 -10.26 -16.29 14.39
N ALA A 145 -9.83 -15.07 14.73
CA ALA A 145 -10.09 -13.90 13.90
C ALA A 145 -8.98 -13.69 12.88
N VAL A 146 -9.37 -13.34 11.66
CA VAL A 146 -8.50 -13.00 10.54
C VAL A 146 -9.12 -11.90 9.70
N GLN A 147 -8.32 -11.19 8.93
CA GLN A 147 -8.86 -10.26 7.94
C GLN A 147 -9.21 -10.99 6.63
N ILE A 148 -10.33 -10.59 6.01
CA ILE A 148 -10.83 -11.17 4.75
C ILE A 148 -9.80 -11.02 3.63
N GLY A 149 -9.60 -12.09 2.84
CA GLY A 149 -8.76 -12.07 1.64
C GLY A 149 -7.25 -12.16 1.90
N THR A 150 -6.82 -12.24 3.17
CA THR A 150 -5.41 -12.34 3.55
C THR A 150 -4.88 -13.79 3.50
N THR A 151 -3.55 -13.93 3.51
CA THR A 151 -2.89 -15.24 3.68
C THR A 151 -3.19 -15.83 5.05
N SER A 152 -3.37 -15.01 6.09
CA SER A 152 -3.84 -15.45 7.40
C SER A 152 -5.16 -16.22 7.31
N ALA A 153 -6.14 -15.67 6.59
CA ALA A 153 -7.42 -16.34 6.36
C ALA A 153 -7.26 -17.63 5.56
N MET A 154 -6.37 -17.63 4.55
CA MET A 154 -6.09 -18.82 3.75
C MET A 154 -5.47 -19.94 4.58
N GLU A 155 -4.49 -19.63 5.44
CA GLU A 155 -3.82 -20.62 6.27
C GLU A 155 -4.73 -21.18 7.37
N VAL A 156 -5.45 -20.31 8.09
CA VAL A 156 -6.36 -20.75 9.17
C VAL A 156 -7.48 -21.64 8.63
N LYS A 157 -8.01 -21.37 7.44
CA LYS A 157 -9.05 -22.20 6.79
C LYS A 157 -8.57 -23.60 6.40
N LYS A 158 -7.27 -23.88 6.40
CA LYS A 158 -6.73 -25.23 6.18
C LYS A 158 -6.80 -26.12 7.42
N LEU A 159 -6.99 -25.51 8.61
CA LEU A 159 -7.10 -26.26 9.86
C LEU A 159 -8.46 -26.94 10.00
N SER A 160 -8.47 -28.09 10.67
CA SER A 160 -9.68 -28.84 10.96
C SER A 160 -10.45 -28.23 12.14
N ASN A 161 -11.76 -28.14 12.02
CA ASN A 161 -12.68 -27.74 13.10
C ASN A 161 -12.41 -26.32 13.69
N VAL A 162 -11.73 -25.43 12.99
CA VAL A 162 -11.56 -24.05 13.40
C VAL A 162 -12.83 -23.23 13.09
N GLU A 163 -13.26 -22.39 14.03
CA GLU A 163 -14.29 -21.38 13.79
C GLU A 163 -13.61 -20.08 13.35
N VAL A 164 -13.61 -19.82 12.05
CA VAL A 164 -12.97 -18.62 11.48
C VAL A 164 -13.95 -17.44 11.52
N LYS A 165 -13.59 -16.37 12.24
CA LYS A 165 -14.27 -15.08 12.18
C LYS A 165 -13.50 -14.13 11.29
N GLU A 166 -14.11 -13.74 10.18
CA GLU A 166 -13.49 -12.85 9.20
C GLU A 166 -13.98 -11.42 9.37
N PHE A 167 -13.05 -10.47 9.36
CA PHE A 167 -13.28 -9.03 9.51
C PHE A 167 -12.75 -8.28 8.29
N ASN A 168 -13.34 -7.13 7.98
CA ASN A 168 -12.84 -6.25 6.92
C ASN A 168 -11.55 -5.51 7.33
N SER A 169 -11.36 -5.31 8.63
CA SER A 169 -10.26 -4.54 9.21
C SER A 169 -9.38 -5.44 10.07
N SER A 170 -8.06 -5.25 9.96
CA SER A 170 -7.09 -5.87 10.86
C SER A 170 -7.28 -5.40 12.31
N ALA A 171 -7.60 -4.12 12.53
CA ALA A 171 -7.86 -3.56 13.85
C ALA A 171 -9.05 -4.24 14.55
N ASP A 172 -10.11 -4.57 13.80
CA ASP A 172 -11.29 -5.25 14.35
C ASP A 172 -10.96 -6.65 14.88
N THR A 173 -9.99 -7.35 14.26
CA THR A 173 -9.55 -8.67 14.75
C THR A 173 -8.93 -8.57 16.14
N PHE A 174 -8.11 -7.54 16.39
CA PHE A 174 -7.50 -7.30 17.69
C PHE A 174 -8.53 -6.88 18.74
N MET A 175 -9.49 -6.03 18.37
CA MET A 175 -10.59 -5.63 19.27
C MET A 175 -11.43 -6.84 19.67
N GLU A 176 -11.73 -7.74 18.75
CA GLU A 176 -12.49 -8.96 19.03
C GLU A 176 -11.72 -9.90 19.98
N LEU A 177 -10.38 -9.99 19.86
CA LEU A 177 -9.56 -10.75 20.79
C LEU A 177 -9.58 -10.13 22.20
N CYS A 178 -9.40 -8.79 22.30
CA CYS A 178 -9.45 -8.08 23.59
C CYS A 178 -10.83 -8.19 24.26
N ALA A 179 -11.90 -8.23 23.46
CA ALA A 179 -13.26 -8.46 23.93
C ALA A 179 -13.55 -9.94 24.30
N LYS A 180 -12.58 -10.84 24.12
CA LYS A 180 -12.71 -12.29 24.33
C LYS A 180 -13.76 -12.96 23.43
N GLY A 181 -14.05 -12.37 22.29
CA GLY A 181 -14.97 -12.93 21.29
C GLY A 181 -14.34 -14.01 20.42
N VAL A 182 -12.98 -14.08 20.42
CA VAL A 182 -12.16 -15.11 19.79
C VAL A 182 -11.05 -15.56 20.74
N ASP A 183 -10.46 -16.73 20.45
CA ASP A 183 -9.36 -17.31 21.23
C ASP A 183 -7.99 -16.81 20.73
N ALA A 184 -7.89 -16.48 19.45
CA ALA A 184 -6.65 -16.05 18.80
C ALA A 184 -6.92 -15.14 17.59
N VAL A 185 -5.89 -14.38 17.23
CA VAL A 185 -5.77 -13.67 15.95
C VAL A 185 -4.56 -14.24 15.21
N VAL A 186 -4.70 -14.49 13.90
CA VAL A 186 -3.57 -14.78 13.02
C VAL A 186 -3.40 -13.59 12.09
N ASN A 187 -2.22 -12.99 12.12
CA ASN A 187 -1.88 -11.84 11.32
C ASN A 187 -0.36 -11.77 11.11
N ASP A 188 0.11 -10.85 10.31
CA ASP A 188 1.52 -10.63 10.03
C ASP A 188 2.27 -10.20 11.29
N ARG A 189 3.46 -10.79 11.49
CA ARG A 189 4.26 -10.56 12.68
C ARG A 189 4.60 -9.09 12.92
N PRO A 190 5.07 -8.31 11.93
CA PRO A 190 5.39 -6.90 12.16
C PRO A 190 4.18 -6.06 12.59
N VAL A 191 2.98 -6.41 12.10
CA VAL A 191 1.73 -5.75 12.48
C VAL A 191 1.32 -6.13 13.90
N ASN A 192 1.44 -7.40 14.25
CA ASN A 192 1.20 -7.90 15.60
C ASN A 192 2.14 -7.25 16.63
N ASP A 193 3.44 -7.16 16.30
CA ASP A 193 4.44 -6.53 17.16
C ASP A 193 4.16 -5.01 17.32
N TYR A 194 3.81 -4.34 16.22
CA TYR A 194 3.46 -2.91 16.25
C TYR A 194 2.20 -2.66 17.11
N TYR A 195 1.16 -3.47 16.94
CA TYR A 195 -0.07 -3.35 17.72
C TYR A 195 0.20 -3.45 19.23
N ILE A 196 0.92 -4.49 19.68
CA ILE A 196 1.25 -4.69 21.10
C ILE A 196 2.08 -3.52 21.63
N MET A 197 3.06 -3.03 20.85
CA MET A 197 3.95 -1.96 21.27
C MET A 197 3.25 -0.60 21.37
N GLN A 198 2.41 -0.26 20.38
CA GLN A 198 1.80 1.06 20.27
C GLN A 198 0.50 1.21 21.08
N SER A 199 -0.31 0.16 21.16
CA SER A 199 -1.54 0.20 21.93
C SER A 199 -1.31 0.22 23.43
N GLY A 200 -0.10 -0.15 23.89
CA GLY A 200 0.17 -0.39 25.29
C GLY A 200 -0.67 -1.56 25.84
N GLU A 201 -1.25 -2.37 24.97
CA GLU A 201 -2.15 -3.44 25.35
C GLU A 201 -1.37 -4.56 26.05
N THR A 202 -1.70 -4.75 27.32
CA THR A 202 -1.02 -5.72 28.19
C THR A 202 -1.81 -7.00 28.39
N SER A 203 -3.03 -7.07 27.85
CA SER A 203 -3.91 -8.23 27.98
C SER A 203 -3.66 -9.32 26.95
N VAL A 204 -2.82 -9.05 25.94
CA VAL A 204 -2.47 -9.99 24.87
C VAL A 204 -0.98 -10.27 24.81
N LYS A 205 -0.61 -11.36 24.15
CA LYS A 205 0.77 -11.72 23.83
C LYS A 205 0.84 -12.34 22.43
N ARG A 206 1.92 -12.05 21.70
CA ARG A 206 2.26 -12.76 20.47
C ARG A 206 3.02 -14.04 20.83
N LEU A 207 2.76 -15.12 20.11
CA LEU A 207 3.53 -16.35 20.20
C LEU A 207 4.82 -16.22 19.36
N ASP A 208 5.86 -16.94 19.76
CA ASP A 208 7.18 -16.87 19.10
C ASP A 208 7.22 -17.57 17.75
N GLU A 209 6.32 -18.53 17.51
CA GLU A 209 6.25 -19.28 16.27
C GLU A 209 5.97 -18.34 15.10
N LEU A 210 6.79 -18.45 14.05
CA LEU A 210 6.55 -17.84 12.74
C LEU A 210 5.99 -18.93 11.83
N LEU A 211 4.74 -18.75 11.37
CA LEU A 211 4.01 -19.78 10.64
C LEU A 211 4.44 -19.89 9.18
N THR A 212 4.83 -18.77 8.58
CA THR A 212 5.18 -18.66 7.17
C THR A 212 6.38 -17.75 7.00
N SER A 213 6.98 -17.80 5.80
CA SER A 213 7.88 -16.76 5.30
C SER A 213 7.22 -16.19 4.06
N GLU A 214 6.93 -14.91 4.07
CA GLU A 214 6.11 -14.24 3.06
C GLU A 214 6.82 -13.00 2.53
N ASP A 215 6.85 -12.85 1.21
CA ASP A 215 7.39 -11.66 0.56
C ASP A 215 6.24 -10.73 0.16
N TYR A 216 6.32 -9.44 0.51
CA TYR A 216 5.39 -8.43 0.04
C TYR A 216 5.83 -7.86 -1.30
N GLY A 217 4.85 -7.65 -2.18
CA GLY A 217 5.03 -7.01 -3.47
C GLY A 217 3.91 -6.03 -3.78
N MET A 218 4.22 -5.06 -4.61
CA MET A 218 3.23 -4.15 -5.16
C MET A 218 2.48 -4.86 -6.28
N ALA A 219 1.16 -5.01 -6.15
CA ALA A 219 0.34 -5.67 -7.16
C ALA A 219 -0.04 -4.70 -8.28
N ILE A 220 0.05 -5.14 -9.52
CA ILE A 220 -0.14 -4.33 -10.73
C ILE A 220 -1.07 -5.08 -11.68
N SER A 221 -1.90 -4.35 -12.43
CA SER A 221 -2.78 -4.97 -13.43
C SER A 221 -1.99 -5.91 -14.36
N LYS A 222 -2.54 -7.11 -14.61
CA LYS A 222 -1.90 -8.15 -15.42
C LYS A 222 -1.54 -7.71 -16.83
N ASN A 223 -2.22 -6.70 -17.34
CA ASN A 223 -2.01 -6.17 -18.69
C ASN A 223 -0.98 -5.03 -18.73
N ASN A 224 -0.34 -4.67 -17.61
CA ASN A 224 0.57 -3.53 -17.52
C ASN A 224 2.00 -3.94 -17.11
N ALA A 225 2.64 -4.79 -17.92
CA ALA A 225 4.03 -5.22 -17.69
C ALA A 225 5.04 -4.05 -17.76
N GLU A 226 4.70 -2.98 -18.50
CA GLU A 226 5.55 -1.78 -18.56
C GLU A 226 5.58 -1.05 -17.21
N LEU A 227 4.43 -0.90 -16.54
CA LEU A 227 4.37 -0.32 -15.20
C LEU A 227 5.14 -1.20 -14.19
N GLN A 228 5.00 -2.53 -14.27
CA GLN A 228 5.78 -3.45 -13.43
C GLN A 228 7.29 -3.21 -13.57
N LYS A 229 7.77 -3.09 -14.81
CA LYS A 229 9.17 -2.81 -15.07
C LYS A 229 9.61 -1.46 -14.49
N GLN A 230 8.81 -0.40 -14.68
CA GLN A 230 9.11 0.93 -14.15
C GLN A 230 9.17 0.91 -12.62
N VAL A 231 8.25 0.21 -11.94
CA VAL A 231 8.24 0.04 -10.48
C VAL A 231 9.49 -0.70 -10.01
N ASN A 232 9.89 -1.80 -10.67
CA ASN A 232 11.09 -2.55 -10.30
C ASN A 232 12.37 -1.71 -10.52
N ASP A 233 12.46 -0.98 -11.63
CA ASP A 233 13.57 -0.06 -11.90
C ASP A 233 13.66 1.04 -10.82
N ALA A 234 12.50 1.57 -10.37
CA ALA A 234 12.45 2.57 -9.30
C ALA A 234 12.84 1.96 -7.94
N LEU A 235 12.31 0.80 -7.55
CA LEU A 235 12.69 0.10 -6.32
C LEU A 235 14.20 -0.16 -6.26
N LYS A 236 14.78 -0.63 -7.36
CA LYS A 236 16.23 -0.84 -7.47
C LYS A 236 17.02 0.45 -7.20
N LYS A 237 16.62 1.57 -7.81
CA LYS A 237 17.28 2.86 -7.59
C LYS A 237 17.15 3.35 -6.16
N LEU A 238 15.98 3.14 -5.50
CA LEU A 238 15.79 3.50 -4.10
C LEU A 238 16.72 2.70 -3.17
N HIS A 239 17.01 1.44 -3.49
CA HIS A 239 18.01 0.64 -2.79
C HIS A 239 19.44 1.17 -3.07
N GLU A 240 19.78 1.44 -4.33
CA GLU A 240 21.12 1.90 -4.74
C GLU A 240 21.48 3.27 -4.14
N ASN A 241 20.52 4.18 -3.97
CA ASN A 241 20.72 5.52 -3.43
C ASN A 241 20.50 5.63 -1.91
N GLY A 242 20.11 4.54 -1.24
CA GLY A 242 19.89 4.46 0.20
C GLY A 242 18.56 5.08 0.68
N GLU A 243 17.66 5.47 -0.21
CA GLU A 243 16.36 6.04 0.17
C GLU A 243 15.44 4.97 0.77
N TYR A 244 15.49 3.74 0.23
CA TYR A 244 14.78 2.60 0.82
C TYR A 244 15.21 2.38 2.28
N ASP A 245 16.51 2.39 2.57
CA ASP A 245 17.02 2.16 3.92
C ASP A 245 16.58 3.24 4.90
N LYS A 246 16.50 4.50 4.46
CA LYS A 246 15.96 5.59 5.28
C LYS A 246 14.47 5.40 5.60
N ILE A 247 13.68 5.01 4.60
CA ILE A 247 12.25 4.72 4.79
C ILE A 247 12.09 3.53 5.74
N PHE A 248 12.87 2.46 5.54
CA PHE A 248 12.86 1.28 6.41
C PHE A 248 13.21 1.64 7.86
N ALA A 249 14.30 2.36 8.06
CA ALA A 249 14.75 2.78 9.39
C ALA A 249 13.72 3.64 10.13
N LYS A 250 13.01 4.51 9.39
CA LYS A 250 11.95 5.36 9.96
C LYS A 250 10.84 4.54 10.64
N TRP A 251 10.50 3.37 10.09
CA TRP A 251 9.33 2.59 10.52
C TRP A 251 9.67 1.38 11.37
N PHE A 252 10.84 0.78 11.19
CA PHE A 252 11.21 -0.51 11.81
C PHE A 252 12.40 -0.44 12.75
N GLU A 253 13.21 0.63 12.72
CA GLU A 253 14.29 0.77 13.68
C GLU A 253 13.82 1.57 14.91
N ALA A 254 14.24 1.09 16.09
CA ALA A 254 13.94 1.79 17.34
C ALA A 254 14.55 3.20 17.31
N LYS A 255 13.74 4.23 17.52
CA LYS A 255 14.25 5.58 17.76
C LYS A 255 15.14 5.54 19.03
N LYS A 256 16.44 5.73 18.83
CA LYS A 256 17.41 5.83 19.92
C LYS A 256 17.17 7.08 20.76
#